data_0c96db7d20b333ff49600dee02cd8c4d
#
_entry.id   0c96db7d20b333ff49600dee02cd8c4d
#
_cell.length_a   1.000
_cell.length_b   1.000
_cell.length_c   1.000
_cell.angle_alpha   90.00
_cell.angle_beta   90.00
_cell.angle_gamma   90.00
#
_symmetry.space_group_name_H-M   'P 1'
#
loop_
_entity.id
_entity.type
_entity.pdbx_description
1 polymer ?
#
loop_
_entity_poly.entity_id
_entity_poly.type
_entity_poly.pdbx_seq_one_letter_code
_entity_poly.pdbx_strand_id
1 'polypeptide(L)'
;MMPLLTTFAFTVLVLLIIGLAALILVRQPHRPHAPSDSEVVITGTCGDTMSLRFSVARGRIAGTSFKSNGCAYSFSCLQAAVDAARGRTPLQVLDIDADFIARKVGHLPQDHQHCAKLAVTTLHAAVDRYMQRQLSSANSAET
;
A
#
# COMPACT_ATOMS: atom_id res chain seq x y z
N MET A 1 19.68 -38.83 34.78
CA MET A 1 18.32 -38.22 34.84
C MET A 1 18.32 -36.72 34.64
N MET A 2 19.38 -35.97 34.97
CA MET A 2 19.48 -34.51 34.72
C MET A 2 19.44 -34.06 33.23
N PRO A 3 20.08 -34.74 32.23
CA PRO A 3 20.07 -34.25 30.86
C PRO A 3 18.69 -34.32 30.19
N LEU A 4 17.84 -35.27 30.58
CA LEU A 4 16.50 -35.40 29.98
C LEU A 4 15.56 -34.27 30.42
N LEU A 5 15.68 -33.83 31.66
CA LEU A 5 14.85 -32.73 32.19
C LEU A 5 15.24 -31.38 31.56
N THR A 6 16.53 -31.16 31.36
CA THR A 6 17.02 -29.92 30.70
C THR A 6 16.66 -29.84 29.22
N THR A 7 16.74 -30.97 28.50
CA THR A 7 16.30 -31.00 27.09
C THR A 7 14.79 -30.78 26.94
N PHE A 8 14.00 -31.38 27.84
CA PHE A 8 12.55 -31.18 27.87
C PHE A 8 12.18 -29.71 28.16
N ALA A 9 12.83 -29.10 29.16
CA ALA A 9 12.61 -27.70 29.50
C ALA A 9 12.98 -26.78 28.35
N PHE A 10 14.09 -27.05 27.62
CA PHE A 10 14.53 -26.27 26.46
C PHE A 10 13.54 -26.38 25.29
N THR A 11 13.04 -27.58 24.97
CA THR A 11 12.05 -27.76 23.90
C THR A 11 10.74 -27.05 24.19
N VAL A 12 10.25 -27.11 25.45
CA VAL A 12 9.03 -26.39 25.87
C VAL A 12 9.23 -24.86 25.73
N LEU A 13 10.39 -24.34 26.14
CA LEU A 13 10.71 -22.92 26.02
C LEU A 13 10.71 -22.45 24.54
N VAL A 14 11.34 -23.24 23.66
CA VAL A 14 11.38 -22.93 22.23
C VAL A 14 9.97 -22.93 21.62
N LEU A 15 9.13 -23.91 21.96
CA LEU A 15 7.74 -23.97 21.49
C LEU A 15 6.91 -22.78 22.00
N LEU A 16 7.13 -22.35 23.25
CA LEU A 16 6.48 -21.14 23.79
C LEU A 16 6.90 -19.88 23.05
N ILE A 17 8.18 -19.73 22.73
CA ILE A 17 8.68 -18.57 21.96
C ILE A 17 8.09 -18.56 20.55
N ILE A 18 8.06 -19.71 19.87
CA ILE A 18 7.47 -19.84 18.52
C ILE A 18 5.97 -19.55 18.58
N GLY A 19 5.26 -20.09 19.56
CA GLY A 19 3.83 -19.85 19.77
C GLY A 19 3.52 -18.36 20.04
N LEU A 20 4.34 -17.72 20.88
CA LEU A 20 4.19 -16.28 21.16
C LEU A 20 4.50 -15.42 19.93
N ALA A 21 5.55 -15.76 19.19
CA ALA A 21 5.89 -15.07 17.94
C ALA A 21 4.78 -15.22 16.89
N ALA A 22 4.23 -16.42 16.72
CA ALA A 22 3.10 -16.67 15.84
C ALA A 22 1.85 -15.90 16.30
N LEU A 23 1.58 -15.85 17.61
CA LEU A 23 0.47 -15.07 18.16
C LEU A 23 0.63 -13.56 17.91
N ILE A 24 1.84 -13.02 18.02
CA ILE A 24 2.14 -11.62 17.74
C ILE A 24 1.97 -11.34 16.24
N LEU A 25 2.41 -12.23 15.36
CA LEU A 25 2.24 -12.12 13.91
C LEU A 25 0.77 -12.19 13.49
N VAL A 26 -0.01 -13.09 14.10
CA VAL A 26 -1.45 -13.22 13.84
C VAL A 26 -2.25 -12.05 14.45
N ARG A 27 -1.81 -11.54 15.60
CA ARG A 27 -2.40 -10.35 16.25
C ARG A 27 -1.90 -9.03 15.70
N GLN A 28 -1.08 -9.00 14.66
CA GLN A 28 -0.88 -7.74 13.95
C GLN A 28 -2.27 -7.25 13.52
N PRO A 29 -2.76 -6.14 14.08
CA PRO A 29 -4.09 -5.69 13.78
C PRO A 29 -4.16 -5.53 12.27
N HIS A 30 -5.03 -6.29 11.62
CA HIS A 30 -5.54 -5.92 10.29
C HIS A 30 -5.95 -4.48 10.44
N ARG A 31 -5.10 -3.57 9.96
CA ARG A 31 -5.37 -2.14 10.08
C ARG A 31 -6.73 -1.92 9.48
N PRO A 32 -7.66 -1.28 10.22
CA PRO A 32 -9.02 -1.11 9.74
C PRO A 32 -8.94 -0.56 8.32
N HIS A 33 -9.61 -1.21 7.41
CA HIS A 33 -9.83 -0.69 6.06
C HIS A 33 -10.40 0.70 6.25
N ALA A 34 -9.69 1.72 5.77
CA ALA A 34 -10.26 3.06 5.68
C ALA A 34 -11.62 2.92 5.00
N PRO A 35 -12.65 3.68 5.42
CA PRO A 35 -14.00 3.56 4.91
C PRO A 35 -13.97 3.54 3.37
N SER A 36 -14.81 2.71 2.78
CA SER A 36 -14.89 2.42 1.33
C SER A 36 -15.01 3.66 0.42
N ASP A 37 -15.35 4.80 0.99
CA ASP A 37 -15.50 6.10 0.32
C ASP A 37 -14.21 6.76 -0.18
N SER A 38 -13.03 6.21 0.07
CA SER A 38 -11.74 6.79 -0.35
C SER A 38 -11.12 6.09 -1.56
N GLU A 39 -11.79 5.12 -2.14
CA GLU A 39 -11.29 4.45 -3.33
C GLU A 39 -11.40 5.37 -4.56
N VAL A 40 -10.29 5.52 -5.26
CA VAL A 40 -10.22 6.18 -6.56
C VAL A 40 -10.11 5.11 -7.63
N VAL A 41 -10.89 5.26 -8.71
CA VAL A 41 -10.87 4.35 -9.85
C VAL A 41 -10.58 5.17 -11.09
N ILE A 42 -9.54 4.81 -11.82
CA ILE A 42 -9.13 5.48 -13.07
C ILE A 42 -9.05 4.43 -14.17
N THR A 43 -9.67 4.76 -15.31
CA THR A 43 -9.58 3.95 -16.53
C THR A 43 -8.67 4.66 -17.52
N GLY A 44 -7.66 3.97 -18.00
CA GLY A 44 -6.74 4.45 -19.02
C GLY A 44 -7.33 4.37 -20.43
N THR A 45 -6.68 5.01 -21.39
CA THR A 45 -7.09 4.99 -22.81
C THR A 45 -6.99 3.60 -23.44
N CYS A 46 -6.21 2.70 -22.84
CA CYS A 46 -6.11 1.30 -23.25
C CYS A 46 -7.26 0.42 -22.74
N GLY A 47 -8.18 0.97 -21.93
CA GLY A 47 -9.25 0.22 -21.28
C GLY A 47 -8.88 -0.42 -19.93
N ASP A 48 -7.60 -0.40 -19.56
CA ASP A 48 -7.15 -0.88 -18.24
C ASP A 48 -7.72 0.01 -17.15
N THR A 49 -8.21 -0.61 -16.07
CA THR A 49 -8.74 0.12 -14.92
C THR A 49 -7.88 -0.15 -13.69
N MET A 50 -7.50 0.89 -13.00
CA MET A 50 -6.78 0.84 -11.74
C MET A 50 -7.59 1.47 -10.63
N SER A 51 -7.67 0.82 -9.48
CA SER A 51 -8.24 1.41 -8.28
C SER A 51 -7.23 1.42 -7.15
N LEU A 52 -7.26 2.47 -6.36
CA LEU A 52 -6.36 2.68 -5.24
C LEU A 52 -7.08 3.33 -4.07
N ARG A 53 -6.77 2.82 -2.90
CA ARG A 53 -7.16 3.36 -1.61
C ARG A 53 -5.97 3.32 -0.68
N PHE A 54 -5.77 4.36 0.12
CA PHE A 54 -4.75 4.36 1.15
C PHE A 54 -5.26 4.96 2.46
N SER A 55 -4.53 4.70 3.53
CA SER A 55 -4.72 5.32 4.83
C SER A 55 -3.47 6.07 5.25
N VAL A 56 -3.65 7.17 5.97
CA VAL A 56 -2.56 7.98 6.52
C VAL A 56 -2.53 7.80 8.04
N ALA A 57 -1.34 7.51 8.56
CA ALA A 57 -1.08 7.47 9.99
C ALA A 57 0.17 8.29 10.29
N ARG A 58 0.07 9.18 11.27
CA ARG A 58 1.17 10.10 11.64
C ARG A 58 1.68 10.94 10.46
N GLY A 59 0.77 11.40 9.59
CA GLY A 59 1.09 12.20 8.41
C GLY A 59 1.75 11.44 7.25
N ARG A 60 1.84 10.11 7.33
CA ARG A 60 2.48 9.25 6.31
C ARG A 60 1.54 8.18 5.83
N ILE A 61 1.67 7.79 4.56
CA ILE A 61 0.93 6.67 3.99
C ILE A 61 1.34 5.37 4.68
N ALA A 62 0.39 4.76 5.37
CA ALA A 62 0.61 3.60 6.23
C ALA A 62 0.00 2.31 5.68
N GLY A 63 -1.22 2.37 5.15
CA GLY A 63 -1.92 1.22 4.57
C GLY A 63 -2.36 1.54 3.15
N THR A 64 -2.30 0.55 2.28
CA THR A 64 -2.70 0.68 0.88
C THR A 64 -3.49 -0.55 0.46
N SER A 65 -4.52 -0.36 -0.34
CA SER A 65 -5.26 -1.42 -1.03
C SER A 65 -5.50 -0.98 -2.46
N PHE A 66 -5.20 -1.85 -3.41
CA PHE A 66 -5.32 -1.52 -4.82
C PHE A 66 -5.79 -2.72 -5.63
N LYS A 67 -6.37 -2.46 -6.79
CA LYS A 67 -6.77 -3.45 -7.78
C LYS A 67 -6.39 -2.94 -9.16
N SER A 68 -6.03 -3.84 -10.05
CA SER A 68 -5.83 -3.57 -11.46
C SER A 68 -6.64 -4.59 -12.27
N ASN A 69 -7.43 -4.09 -13.21
CA ASN A 69 -8.11 -4.91 -14.21
C ASN A 69 -7.47 -4.61 -15.57
N GLY A 70 -6.25 -5.07 -15.74
CA GLY A 70 -5.44 -4.84 -16.92
C GLY A 70 -4.38 -5.91 -17.07
N CYS A 71 -3.37 -5.63 -17.90
CA CYS A 71 -2.28 -6.56 -18.16
C CYS A 71 -1.33 -6.68 -16.95
N ALA A 72 -0.39 -7.63 -17.01
CA ALA A 72 0.61 -7.82 -15.95
C ALA A 72 1.46 -6.57 -15.70
N TYR A 73 1.73 -5.78 -16.73
CA TYR A 73 2.48 -4.52 -16.60
C TYR A 73 1.67 -3.45 -15.87
N SER A 74 0.35 -3.38 -16.09
CA SER A 74 -0.55 -2.48 -15.36
C SER A 74 -0.55 -2.81 -13.88
N PHE A 75 -0.63 -4.09 -13.52
CA PHE A 75 -0.51 -4.52 -12.13
C PHE A 75 0.85 -4.18 -11.52
N SER A 76 1.94 -4.49 -12.23
CA SER A 76 3.32 -4.23 -11.76
C SER A 76 3.59 -2.75 -11.57
N CYS A 77 3.10 -1.88 -12.47
CA CYS A 77 3.24 -0.43 -12.35
C CYS A 77 2.46 0.11 -11.13
N LEU A 78 1.23 -0.36 -10.93
CA LEU A 78 0.43 0.06 -9.77
C LEU A 78 1.04 -0.43 -8.45
N GLN A 79 1.54 -1.67 -8.40
CA GLN A 79 2.27 -2.19 -7.25
C GLN A 79 3.51 -1.35 -6.95
N ALA A 80 4.31 -1.02 -7.97
CA ALA A 80 5.51 -0.19 -7.82
C ALA A 80 5.19 1.22 -7.32
N ALA A 81 4.07 1.82 -7.79
CA ALA A 81 3.60 3.13 -7.34
C ALA A 81 3.17 3.10 -5.87
N VAL A 82 2.43 2.08 -5.46
CA VAL A 82 2.00 1.86 -4.08
C VAL A 82 3.19 1.65 -3.15
N ASP A 83 4.16 0.83 -3.55
CA ASP A 83 5.37 0.58 -2.76
C ASP A 83 6.25 1.83 -2.63
N ALA A 84 6.29 2.66 -3.68
CA ALA A 84 6.98 3.94 -3.64
C ALA A 84 6.29 4.96 -2.69
N ALA A 85 4.97 4.91 -2.59
CA ALA A 85 4.20 5.83 -1.76
C ALA A 85 4.26 5.51 -0.26
N ARG A 86 4.50 4.25 0.11
CA ARG A 86 4.52 3.84 1.53
C ARG A 86 5.55 4.61 2.35
N GLY A 87 5.13 5.08 3.52
CA GLY A 87 5.96 5.84 4.45
C GLY A 87 6.24 7.29 4.03
N ARG A 88 5.84 7.70 2.83
CA ARG A 88 5.91 9.11 2.38
C ARG A 88 4.72 9.91 2.89
N THR A 89 4.89 11.22 2.97
CA THR A 89 3.75 12.12 3.18
C THR A 89 2.93 12.23 1.88
N PRO A 90 1.63 12.59 1.92
CA PRO A 90 0.83 12.80 0.72
C PRO A 90 1.48 13.77 -0.28
N LEU A 91 2.08 14.85 0.20
CA LEU A 91 2.79 15.81 -0.67
C LEU A 91 4.01 15.20 -1.37
N GLN A 92 4.82 14.41 -0.64
CA GLN A 92 5.98 13.72 -1.23
C GLN A 92 5.62 12.66 -2.27
N VAL A 93 4.38 12.21 -2.27
CA VAL A 93 3.90 11.24 -3.26
C VAL A 93 3.66 11.91 -4.61
N LEU A 94 3.34 13.20 -4.63
CA LEU A 94 3.17 13.98 -5.87
C LEU A 94 4.47 14.13 -6.66
N ASP A 95 5.63 13.91 -6.03
CA ASP A 95 6.95 13.91 -6.71
C ASP A 95 7.23 12.59 -7.46
N ILE A 96 6.37 11.58 -7.32
CA ILE A 96 6.52 10.29 -8.02
C ILE A 96 5.99 10.45 -9.45
N ASP A 97 6.87 10.34 -10.42
CA ASP A 97 6.53 10.42 -11.84
C ASP A 97 6.49 9.05 -12.54
N ALA A 98 6.03 9.04 -13.77
CA ALA A 98 5.91 7.82 -14.58
C ALA A 98 7.27 7.21 -14.92
N ASP A 99 8.29 8.03 -15.11
CA ASP A 99 9.65 7.55 -15.41
C ASP A 99 10.27 6.86 -14.20
N PHE A 100 10.01 7.38 -12.99
CA PHE A 100 10.41 6.71 -11.77
C PHE A 100 9.77 5.32 -11.65
N ILE A 101 8.46 5.22 -11.93
CA ILE A 101 7.75 3.93 -11.89
C ILE A 101 8.26 2.97 -12.97
N ALA A 102 8.46 3.45 -14.21
CA ALA A 102 9.01 2.64 -15.28
C ALA A 102 10.39 2.06 -14.92
N ARG A 103 11.29 2.87 -14.36
CA ARG A 103 12.59 2.41 -13.87
C ARG A 103 12.47 1.40 -12.71
N LYS A 104 11.52 1.63 -11.80
CA LYS A 104 11.31 0.76 -10.63
C LYS A 104 10.77 -0.63 -11.02
N VAL A 105 9.92 -0.69 -12.02
CA VAL A 105 9.42 -1.97 -12.59
C VAL A 105 10.51 -2.71 -13.35
N GLY A 106 11.52 -1.99 -13.86
CA GLY A 106 12.65 -2.54 -14.60
C GLY A 106 12.38 -2.56 -16.10
N HIS A 107 12.12 -3.73 -16.69
CA HIS A 107 11.88 -3.87 -18.14
C HIS A 107 10.40 -3.56 -18.48
N LEU A 108 10.06 -2.27 -18.64
CA LEU A 108 8.76 -1.86 -19.16
C LEU A 108 8.88 -1.63 -20.68
N PRO A 109 8.23 -2.44 -21.55
CA PRO A 109 8.24 -2.24 -22.99
C PRO A 109 7.69 -0.88 -23.38
N GLN A 110 8.11 -0.40 -24.56
CA GLN A 110 7.74 0.95 -25.02
C GLN A 110 6.25 1.11 -25.25
N ASP A 111 5.58 0.07 -25.69
CA ASP A 111 4.12 0.00 -25.89
C ASP A 111 3.34 -0.06 -24.57
N HIS A 112 4.01 -0.32 -23.43
CA HIS A 112 3.42 -0.40 -22.10
C HIS A 112 3.77 0.79 -21.18
N GLN A 113 4.43 1.83 -21.70
CA GLN A 113 4.76 3.05 -20.95
C GLN A 113 3.50 3.77 -20.41
N HIS A 114 2.38 3.62 -21.09
CA HIS A 114 1.08 4.13 -20.62
C HIS A 114 0.63 3.52 -19.29
N CYS A 115 1.05 2.29 -18.96
CA CYS A 115 0.73 1.64 -17.66
C CYS A 115 1.38 2.40 -16.49
N ALA A 116 2.63 2.86 -16.65
CA ALA A 116 3.29 3.67 -15.64
C ALA A 116 2.60 5.03 -15.45
N LYS A 117 2.18 5.66 -16.53
CA LYS A 117 1.41 6.93 -16.49
C LYS A 117 0.08 6.73 -15.78
N LEU A 118 -0.66 5.66 -16.10
CA LEU A 118 -1.94 5.35 -15.48
C LEU A 118 -1.79 5.10 -13.97
N ALA A 119 -0.75 4.37 -13.56
CA ALA A 119 -0.46 4.09 -12.16
C ALA A 119 -0.18 5.37 -11.36
N VAL A 120 0.62 6.29 -11.92
CA VAL A 120 0.90 7.60 -11.30
C VAL A 120 -0.36 8.47 -11.26
N THR A 121 -1.13 8.54 -12.33
CA THR A 121 -2.39 9.28 -12.35
C THR A 121 -3.36 8.77 -11.27
N THR A 122 -3.46 7.46 -11.12
CA THR A 122 -4.32 6.85 -10.09
C THR A 122 -3.80 7.18 -8.68
N LEU A 123 -2.48 7.15 -8.48
CA LEU A 123 -1.85 7.49 -7.20
C LEU A 123 -2.08 8.97 -6.84
N HIS A 124 -1.85 9.88 -7.77
CA HIS A 124 -2.05 11.32 -7.54
C HIS A 124 -3.53 11.64 -7.30
N ALA A 125 -4.44 11.07 -8.08
CA ALA A 125 -5.88 11.25 -7.85
C ALA A 125 -6.33 10.76 -6.45
N ALA A 126 -5.73 9.69 -5.94
CA ALA A 126 -6.01 9.23 -4.59
C ALA A 126 -5.48 10.21 -3.52
N VAL A 127 -4.31 10.81 -3.73
CA VAL A 127 -3.77 11.87 -2.86
C VAL A 127 -4.64 13.11 -2.87
N ASP A 128 -5.04 13.58 -4.05
CA ASP A 128 -5.91 14.75 -4.20
C ASP A 128 -7.24 14.55 -3.48
N ARG A 129 -7.84 13.38 -3.63
CA ARG A 129 -9.09 13.04 -2.93
C ARG A 129 -8.92 13.02 -1.42
N TYR A 130 -7.79 12.53 -0.92
CA TYR A 130 -7.46 12.58 0.50
C TYR A 130 -7.33 14.03 0.98
N MET A 131 -6.60 14.87 0.27
CA MET A 131 -6.38 16.26 0.63
C MET A 131 -7.69 17.08 0.63
N GLN A 132 -8.54 16.89 -0.39
CA GLN A 132 -9.87 17.52 -0.44
C GLN A 132 -10.73 17.19 0.77
N ARG A 133 -10.70 15.94 1.24
CA ARG A 133 -11.46 15.54 2.43
C ARG A 133 -10.94 16.18 3.71
N GLN A 134 -9.61 16.30 3.84
CA GLN A 134 -9.02 16.99 4.99
C GLN A 134 -9.48 18.44 5.06
N LEU A 135 -9.54 19.12 3.93
CA LEU A 135 -10.05 20.50 3.84
C LEU A 135 -11.54 20.59 4.18
N SER A 136 -12.35 19.65 3.65
CA SER A 136 -13.80 19.62 3.95
C SER A 136 -14.08 19.35 5.42
N SER A 137 -13.32 18.46 6.05
CA SER A 137 -13.49 18.16 7.47
C SER A 137 -13.05 19.31 8.38
N ALA A 138 -12.01 20.06 7.99
CA ALA A 138 -11.58 21.25 8.71
C ALA A 138 -12.63 22.36 8.66
N ASN A 139 -13.22 22.62 7.50
CA ASN A 139 -14.29 23.62 7.33
C ASN A 139 -15.57 23.27 8.10
N SER A 140 -15.89 21.98 8.25
CA SER A 140 -17.08 21.55 9.00
C SER A 140 -16.89 21.63 10.52
N ALA A 141 -15.68 21.75 11.00
CA ALA A 141 -15.36 21.89 12.44
C ALA A 141 -15.39 23.34 12.91
N GLU A 142 -15.42 24.31 11.99
CA GLU A 142 -15.44 25.75 12.28
C GLU A 142 -16.86 26.39 12.26
N THR A 143 -17.89 25.61 11.91
CA THR A 143 -19.28 26.06 11.86
C THR A 143 -20.09 25.52 13.05
#